data_eab0b955c50c4cedd8d793a452e79bec
#
_entry.id   eab0b955c50c4cedd8d793a452e79bec
#
_cell.length_a   1.000
_cell.length_b   1.000
_cell.length_c   1.000
_cell.angle_alpha   90.00
_cell.angle_beta   90.00
_cell.angle_gamma   90.00
#
_symmetry.space_group_name_H-M   'P 1'
#
loop_
_entity.id
_entity.type
_entity.pdbx_description
1 polymer ?
#
loop_
_entity_poly.entity_id
_entity_poly.type
_entity_poly.pdbx_seq_one_letter_code
_entity_poly.pdbx_strand_id
1 'polypeptide(L)'
;VSVEMFEHMRNYRELLGRIRGWLRADGRLFVHVFCHKKFSYPYESEGSDNWMGRYFFTGGIMPSFNIFSHFEDDLAVEVDWTVDGTHYGRTARAWRENIERRENEVVAVLRGAYGDEAKRWFQRWRLFFLACEELFNFRDGSEWIVGHFRLAPVQP
;
A
#
# COMPACT_ATOMS: atom_id res chain seq x y z
N VAL A 1 1.60 -13.29 -7.60
CA VAL A 1 1.89 -12.63 -6.32
C VAL A 1 1.90 -11.13 -6.53
N SER A 2 1.22 -10.39 -5.66
CA SER A 2 1.22 -8.94 -5.61
C SER A 2 1.52 -8.49 -4.18
N VAL A 3 2.43 -7.52 -4.04
CA VAL A 3 2.84 -6.95 -2.76
C VAL A 3 2.89 -5.44 -2.92
N GLU A 4 2.12 -4.71 -2.10
CA GLU A 4 2.09 -3.24 -2.07
C GLU A 4 1.87 -2.62 -3.48
N MET A 5 0.81 -3.07 -4.17
CA MET A 5 0.48 -2.57 -5.51
C MET A 5 -1.01 -2.21 -5.65
N PHE A 6 -1.90 -2.98 -5.01
CA PHE A 6 -3.34 -2.79 -5.17
C PHE A 6 -3.83 -1.44 -4.63
N GLU A 7 -3.17 -0.85 -3.63
CA GLU A 7 -3.44 0.49 -3.10
C GLU A 7 -3.24 1.62 -4.12
N HIS A 8 -2.45 1.37 -5.15
CA HIS A 8 -2.24 2.33 -6.25
C HIS A 8 -3.28 2.21 -7.36
N MET A 9 -4.19 1.24 -7.28
CA MET A 9 -5.20 0.96 -8.28
C MET A 9 -6.60 1.35 -7.76
N ARG A 10 -7.48 1.77 -8.67
CA ARG A 10 -8.89 2.08 -8.33
C ARG A 10 -9.86 1.13 -9.01
N ASN A 11 -9.57 0.70 -10.22
CA ASN A 11 -10.43 -0.20 -10.99
C ASN A 11 -10.07 -1.67 -10.71
N TYR A 12 -10.48 -2.15 -9.55
CA TYR A 12 -10.25 -3.54 -9.11
C TYR A 12 -10.90 -4.57 -10.05
N ARG A 13 -12.09 -4.29 -10.57
CA ARG A 13 -12.80 -5.16 -11.52
C ARG A 13 -11.94 -5.44 -12.76
N GLU A 14 -11.47 -4.41 -13.42
CA GLU A 14 -10.62 -4.52 -14.59
C GLU A 14 -9.29 -5.21 -14.30
N LEU A 15 -8.68 -4.87 -13.17
CA LEU A 15 -7.41 -5.46 -12.75
C LEU A 15 -7.55 -6.96 -12.49
N LEU A 16 -8.57 -7.37 -11.72
CA LEU A 16 -8.81 -8.77 -11.41
C LEU A 16 -9.17 -9.58 -12.65
N GLY A 17 -9.96 -9.03 -13.58
CA GLY A 17 -10.24 -9.65 -14.87
C GLY A 17 -8.99 -9.89 -15.71
N ARG A 18 -8.08 -8.92 -15.77
CA ARG A 18 -6.78 -9.08 -16.45
C ARG A 18 -5.91 -10.15 -15.79
N ILE A 19 -5.81 -10.12 -14.47
CA ILE A 19 -5.05 -11.13 -13.71
C ILE A 19 -5.65 -12.53 -13.92
N ARG A 20 -6.99 -12.64 -13.95
CA ARG A 20 -7.66 -13.91 -14.27
C ARG A 20 -7.21 -14.47 -15.61
N GLY A 21 -7.07 -13.61 -16.62
CA GLY A 21 -6.56 -14.00 -17.96
C GLY A 21 -5.12 -14.48 -17.97
N TRP A 22 -4.30 -14.10 -17.00
CA TRP A 22 -2.91 -14.54 -16.86
C TRP A 22 -2.75 -15.82 -16.05
N LEU A 23 -3.75 -16.17 -15.23
CA LEU A 23 -3.71 -17.34 -14.39
C LEU A 23 -4.10 -18.60 -15.17
N ARG A 24 -3.46 -19.72 -14.82
CA ARG A 24 -3.94 -21.04 -15.18
C ARG A 24 -5.27 -21.33 -14.50
N ALA A 25 -6.01 -22.35 -14.95
CA ALA A 25 -7.30 -22.71 -14.38
C ALA A 25 -7.22 -23.05 -12.86
N ASP A 26 -6.14 -23.68 -12.45
CA ASP A 26 -5.81 -24.03 -11.07
C ASP A 26 -4.92 -23.01 -10.35
N GLY A 27 -4.56 -21.90 -11.02
CA GLY A 27 -3.71 -20.85 -10.49
C GLY A 27 -4.35 -20.10 -9.34
N ARG A 28 -3.52 -19.45 -8.54
CA ARG A 28 -3.94 -18.60 -7.41
C ARG A 28 -3.24 -17.26 -7.47
N LEU A 29 -3.96 -16.21 -7.09
CA LEU A 29 -3.39 -14.89 -6.83
C LEU A 29 -3.21 -14.72 -5.32
N PHE A 30 -1.98 -14.44 -4.89
CA PHE A 30 -1.72 -13.95 -3.54
C PHE A 30 -1.56 -12.43 -3.58
N VAL A 31 -2.24 -11.73 -2.68
CA VAL A 31 -2.15 -10.28 -2.48
C VAL A 31 -1.75 -9.98 -1.05
N HIS A 32 -0.71 -9.17 -0.92
CA HIS A 32 -0.34 -8.47 0.30
C HIS A 32 -0.59 -6.99 0.07
N VAL A 33 -1.42 -6.37 0.88
CA VAL A 33 -1.73 -4.95 0.78
C VAL A 33 -2.10 -4.39 2.15
N PHE A 34 -1.62 -3.19 2.46
CA PHE A 34 -2.13 -2.51 3.64
C PHE A 34 -3.58 -2.09 3.43
N CYS A 35 -4.35 -2.03 4.49
CA CYS A 35 -5.75 -1.65 4.42
C CYS A 35 -6.26 -1.07 5.75
N HIS A 36 -7.35 -0.33 5.66
CA HIS A 36 -8.14 0.02 6.84
C HIS A 36 -9.11 -1.12 7.15
N LYS A 37 -9.33 -1.38 8.43
CA LYS A 37 -10.19 -2.48 8.91
C LYS A 37 -11.60 -2.47 8.33
N LYS A 38 -12.18 -1.29 8.05
CA LYS A 38 -13.59 -1.15 7.67
C LYS A 38 -13.84 -0.30 6.43
N PHE A 39 -13.04 0.73 6.16
CA PHE A 39 -13.38 1.76 5.19
C PHE A 39 -12.40 1.79 4.02
N SER A 40 -12.94 1.95 2.81
CA SER A 40 -12.16 2.35 1.64
C SER A 40 -12.34 3.84 1.42
N TYR A 41 -11.26 4.55 1.11
CA TYR A 41 -11.29 5.96 0.74
C TYR A 41 -10.17 6.32 -0.23
N PRO A 42 -10.43 7.24 -1.18
CA PRO A 42 -9.40 7.70 -2.11
C PRO A 42 -8.34 8.54 -1.38
N TYR A 43 -7.12 8.51 -1.90
CA TYR A 43 -6.10 9.48 -1.53
C TYR A 43 -6.34 10.74 -2.36
N GLU A 44 -6.83 11.78 -1.70
CA GLU A 44 -7.01 13.09 -2.32
C GLU A 44 -5.65 13.78 -2.52
N SER A 45 -5.49 14.44 -3.66
CA SER A 45 -4.24 15.16 -3.98
C SER A 45 -4.37 16.70 -3.85
N GLU A 46 -5.61 17.21 -3.74
CA GLU A 46 -5.91 18.62 -3.61
C GLU A 46 -6.07 19.02 -2.13
N GLY A 47 -5.81 20.29 -1.81
CA GLY A 47 -5.88 20.82 -0.45
C GLY A 47 -4.55 20.70 0.31
N SER A 48 -4.37 21.52 1.36
CA SER A 48 -3.14 21.60 2.17
C SER A 48 -2.83 20.30 2.91
N ASP A 49 -3.88 19.59 3.33
CA ASP A 49 -3.79 18.46 4.26
C ASP A 49 -3.55 17.13 3.55
N ASN A 50 -3.69 17.09 2.22
CA ASN A 50 -3.58 15.88 1.42
C ASN A 50 -2.16 15.62 0.91
N TRP A 51 -1.19 15.81 1.79
CA TRP A 51 0.23 15.73 1.46
C TRP A 51 0.64 14.33 0.98
N MET A 52 0.20 13.26 1.66
CA MET A 52 0.55 11.88 1.28
C MET A 52 -0.03 11.49 -0.09
N GLY A 53 -1.29 11.84 -0.35
CA GLY A 53 -1.93 11.62 -1.64
C GLY A 53 -1.19 12.33 -2.77
N ARG A 54 -0.78 13.57 -2.54
CA ARG A 54 -0.09 14.39 -3.55
C ARG A 54 1.29 13.86 -3.95
N TYR A 55 2.08 13.37 -3.00
CA TYR A 55 3.49 13.05 -3.24
C TYR A 55 3.78 11.56 -3.33
N PHE A 56 2.94 10.69 -2.77
CA PHE A 56 3.22 9.25 -2.66
C PHE A 56 2.10 8.35 -3.20
N PHE A 57 0.84 8.76 -3.08
CA PHE A 57 -0.32 7.92 -3.43
C PHE A 57 -1.27 8.59 -4.43
N THR A 58 -0.74 9.40 -5.36
CA THR A 58 -1.56 10.09 -6.37
C THR A 58 -2.40 9.09 -7.14
N GLY A 59 -3.73 9.25 -7.06
CA GLY A 59 -4.68 8.37 -7.73
C GLY A 59 -4.92 7.02 -7.06
N GLY A 60 -4.28 6.74 -5.93
CA GLY A 60 -4.49 5.53 -5.14
C GLY A 60 -5.67 5.61 -4.18
N ILE A 61 -5.84 4.53 -3.41
CA ILE A 61 -6.85 4.42 -2.36
C ILE A 61 -6.25 3.78 -1.11
N MET A 62 -6.84 4.05 0.05
CA MET A 62 -6.77 3.16 1.20
C MET A 62 -7.86 2.10 1.02
N PRO A 63 -7.52 0.83 0.75
CA PRO A 63 -8.54 -0.20 0.63
C PRO A 63 -9.10 -0.59 2.00
N SER A 64 -10.35 -1.04 2.06
CA SER A 64 -10.86 -1.74 3.23
C SER A 64 -10.43 -3.21 3.19
N PHE A 65 -10.40 -3.88 4.36
CA PHE A 65 -10.06 -5.31 4.43
C PHE A 65 -11.00 -6.18 3.58
N ASN A 66 -12.28 -5.81 3.47
CA ASN A 66 -13.27 -6.55 2.67
C ASN A 66 -13.37 -6.10 1.21
N ILE A 67 -12.43 -5.29 0.71
CA ILE A 67 -12.58 -4.70 -0.63
C ILE A 67 -12.76 -5.74 -1.74
N PHE A 68 -12.07 -6.87 -1.66
CA PHE A 68 -12.15 -7.91 -2.70
C PHE A 68 -13.52 -8.56 -2.81
N SER A 69 -14.31 -8.64 -1.73
CA SER A 69 -15.67 -9.22 -1.76
C SER A 69 -16.66 -8.42 -2.62
N HIS A 70 -16.28 -7.23 -3.05
CA HIS A 70 -17.09 -6.41 -3.96
C HIS A 70 -16.76 -6.64 -5.45
N PHE A 71 -15.77 -7.50 -5.76
CA PHE A 71 -15.25 -7.70 -7.12
C PHE A 71 -14.98 -9.19 -7.43
N GLU A 72 -15.92 -10.07 -7.06
CA GLU A 72 -15.79 -11.52 -7.20
C GLU A 72 -16.29 -12.07 -8.55
N ASP A 73 -16.30 -11.27 -9.61
CA ASP A 73 -16.76 -11.71 -10.93
C ASP A 73 -15.79 -12.74 -11.57
N ASP A 74 -14.48 -12.50 -11.43
CA ASP A 74 -13.42 -13.27 -12.07
C ASP A 74 -12.57 -14.09 -11.08
N LEU A 75 -12.28 -13.48 -9.94
CA LEU A 75 -11.48 -14.07 -8.86
C LEU A 75 -12.20 -13.86 -7.52
N ALA A 76 -12.42 -14.92 -6.78
CA ALA A 76 -13.03 -14.87 -5.45
C ALA A 76 -11.98 -15.14 -4.36
N VAL A 77 -12.17 -14.53 -3.19
CA VAL A 77 -11.35 -14.79 -2.01
C VAL A 77 -11.57 -16.20 -1.49
N GLU A 78 -10.53 -17.02 -1.53
CA GLU A 78 -10.54 -18.38 -1.02
C GLU A 78 -10.12 -18.43 0.46
N VAL A 79 -9.16 -17.60 0.83
CA VAL A 79 -8.66 -17.45 2.19
C VAL A 79 -8.14 -16.02 2.37
N ASP A 80 -8.43 -15.41 3.51
CA ASP A 80 -7.84 -14.16 3.93
C ASP A 80 -7.32 -14.24 5.37
N TRP A 81 -6.38 -13.37 5.71
CA TRP A 81 -5.93 -13.16 7.09
C TRP A 81 -5.31 -11.78 7.27
N THR A 82 -5.26 -11.34 8.50
CA THR A 82 -4.69 -10.04 8.87
C THR A 82 -3.34 -10.19 9.54
N VAL A 83 -2.47 -9.23 9.29
CA VAL A 83 -1.27 -8.97 10.09
C VAL A 83 -1.46 -7.63 10.78
N ASP A 84 -1.16 -7.61 12.07
CA ASP A 84 -1.27 -6.43 12.92
C ASP A 84 -0.45 -5.26 12.35
N GLY A 85 -1.03 -4.05 12.37
CA GLY A 85 -0.41 -2.85 11.82
C GLY A 85 0.93 -2.49 12.45
N THR A 86 1.17 -2.88 13.73
CA THR A 86 2.43 -2.59 14.41
C THR A 86 3.64 -3.24 13.72
N HIS A 87 3.45 -4.33 12.97
CA HIS A 87 4.50 -4.91 12.14
C HIS A 87 4.93 -3.94 11.03
N TYR A 88 3.96 -3.29 10.38
CA TYR A 88 4.23 -2.27 9.37
C TYR A 88 4.83 -1.01 9.99
N GLY A 89 4.31 -0.58 11.16
CA GLY A 89 4.87 0.54 11.92
C GLY A 89 6.34 0.33 12.28
N ARG A 90 6.73 -0.87 12.75
CA ARG A 90 8.14 -1.21 13.03
C ARG A 90 9.00 -1.18 11.76
N THR A 91 8.47 -1.65 10.66
CA THR A 91 9.16 -1.61 9.36
C THR A 91 9.38 -0.18 8.90
N ALA A 92 8.36 0.67 8.97
CA ALA A 92 8.44 2.08 8.62
C ALA A 92 9.49 2.82 9.49
N ARG A 93 9.50 2.55 10.80
CA ARG A 93 10.52 3.05 11.72
C ARG A 93 11.93 2.63 11.29
N ALA A 94 12.13 1.34 11.01
CA ALA A 94 13.44 0.83 10.60
C ALA A 94 13.92 1.46 9.28
N TRP A 95 13.03 1.69 8.32
CA TRP A 95 13.34 2.41 7.08
C TRP A 95 13.71 3.86 7.34
N ARG A 96 12.94 4.57 8.18
CA ARG A 96 13.23 5.95 8.56
C ARG A 96 14.61 6.08 9.21
N GLU A 97 14.90 5.27 10.22
CA GLU A 97 16.19 5.26 10.91
C GLU A 97 17.35 4.92 9.95
N ASN A 98 17.10 4.03 8.99
CA ASN A 98 18.11 3.65 8.00
C ASN A 98 18.46 4.81 7.05
N ILE A 99 17.44 5.51 6.51
CA ILE A 99 17.72 6.68 5.66
C ILE A 99 18.36 7.84 6.44
N GLU A 100 17.96 8.04 7.70
CA GLU A 100 18.56 9.08 8.57
C GLU A 100 20.05 8.82 8.86
N ARG A 101 20.42 7.58 9.14
CA ARG A 101 21.83 7.20 9.33
C ARG A 101 22.68 7.36 8.07
N ARG A 102 22.06 7.28 6.90
CA ARG A 102 22.72 7.30 5.59
C ARG A 102 22.33 8.52 4.75
N GLU A 103 22.03 9.64 5.39
CA GLU A 103 21.49 10.84 4.72
C GLU A 103 22.28 11.24 3.48
N ASN A 104 23.62 11.33 3.58
CA ASN A 104 24.45 11.75 2.45
C ASN A 104 24.34 10.82 1.24
N GLU A 105 24.29 9.49 1.47
CA GLU A 105 24.15 8.49 0.42
C GLU A 105 22.75 8.59 -0.22
N VAL A 106 21.72 8.71 0.61
CA VAL A 106 20.33 8.82 0.15
C VAL A 106 20.12 10.09 -0.65
N VAL A 107 20.64 11.26 -0.16
CA VAL A 107 20.55 12.51 -0.90
C VAL A 107 21.30 12.43 -2.23
N ALA A 108 22.44 11.75 -2.29
CA ALA A 108 23.16 11.54 -3.55
C ALA A 108 22.33 10.75 -4.57
N VAL A 109 21.64 9.68 -4.14
CA VAL A 109 20.70 8.90 -4.99
C VAL A 109 19.52 9.77 -5.43
N LEU A 110 18.88 10.48 -4.48
CA LEU A 110 17.75 11.35 -4.78
C LEU A 110 18.09 12.48 -5.74
N ARG A 111 19.34 12.95 -5.74
CA ARG A 111 19.81 13.98 -6.70
C ARG A 111 19.70 13.52 -8.15
N GLY A 112 19.88 12.22 -8.41
CA GLY A 112 19.69 11.65 -9.75
C GLY A 112 18.25 11.77 -10.26
N ALA A 113 17.27 11.69 -9.37
CA ALA A 113 15.84 11.75 -9.71
C ALA A 113 15.24 13.17 -9.59
N TYR A 114 15.71 13.98 -8.60
CA TYR A 114 15.06 15.22 -8.19
C TYR A 114 15.98 16.45 -8.27
N GLY A 115 17.22 16.32 -8.75
CA GLY A 115 18.15 17.43 -8.90
C GLY A 115 18.34 18.23 -7.60
N ASP A 116 18.18 19.54 -7.67
CA ASP A 116 18.34 20.46 -6.54
C ASP A 116 17.30 20.26 -5.42
N GLU A 117 16.18 19.63 -5.72
CA GLU A 117 15.13 19.29 -4.76
C GLU A 117 15.45 18.06 -3.89
N ALA A 118 16.59 17.39 -4.10
CA ALA A 118 16.94 16.13 -3.42
C ALA A 118 16.85 16.21 -1.90
N LYS A 119 17.32 17.32 -1.29
CA LYS A 119 17.24 17.53 0.16
C LYS A 119 15.79 17.68 0.64
N ARG A 120 14.93 18.34 -0.14
CA ARG A 120 13.51 18.45 0.15
C ARG A 120 12.83 17.11 0.07
N TRP A 121 13.16 16.29 -0.94
CA TRP A 121 12.65 14.94 -1.08
C TRP A 121 13.14 14.00 0.02
N PHE A 122 14.36 14.15 0.50
CA PHE A 122 14.84 13.44 1.68
C PHE A 122 13.94 13.71 2.91
N GLN A 123 13.59 14.97 3.17
CA GLN A 123 12.69 15.32 4.27
C GLN A 123 11.27 14.78 4.04
N ARG A 124 10.78 14.76 2.77
CA ARG A 124 9.49 14.15 2.44
C ARG A 124 9.48 12.66 2.75
N TRP A 125 10.52 11.91 2.42
CA TRP A 125 10.64 10.49 2.75
C TRP A 125 10.69 10.24 4.25
N ARG A 126 11.43 11.07 5.00
CA ARG A 126 11.44 10.99 6.47
C ARG A 126 10.04 11.16 7.06
N LEU A 127 9.33 12.21 6.64
CA LEU A 127 7.95 12.48 7.09
C LEU A 127 6.99 11.37 6.66
N PHE A 128 7.17 10.82 5.47
CA PHE A 128 6.37 9.71 4.98
C PHE A 128 6.50 8.48 5.87
N PHE A 129 7.72 8.04 6.17
CA PHE A 129 7.92 6.89 7.04
C PHE A 129 7.45 7.17 8.47
N LEU A 130 7.64 8.37 8.99
CA LEU A 130 7.11 8.76 10.30
C LEU A 130 5.58 8.70 10.32
N ALA A 131 4.92 9.24 9.31
CA ALA A 131 3.46 9.21 9.19
C ALA A 131 2.93 7.76 9.08
N CYS A 132 3.61 6.89 8.31
CA CYS A 132 3.28 5.48 8.26
C CYS A 132 3.49 4.79 9.61
N GLU A 133 4.60 5.07 10.31
CA GLU A 133 4.86 4.54 11.65
C GLU A 133 3.72 4.89 12.62
N GLU A 134 3.33 6.15 12.68
CA GLU A 134 2.24 6.62 13.55
C GLU A 134 0.88 6.03 13.16
N LEU A 135 0.57 6.03 11.86
CA LEU A 135 -0.69 5.51 11.34
C LEU A 135 -0.88 4.03 11.71
N PHE A 136 0.13 3.21 11.40
CA PHE A 136 0.03 1.77 11.63
C PHE A 136 0.19 1.35 13.08
N ASN A 137 0.71 2.20 13.97
CA ASN A 137 0.70 1.97 15.42
C ASN A 137 -0.58 2.46 16.11
N PHE A 138 -1.44 3.20 15.41
CA PHE A 138 -2.67 3.71 16.01
C PHE A 138 -3.55 2.59 16.56
N ARG A 139 -4.07 2.75 17.79
CA ARG A 139 -4.85 1.73 18.51
C ARG A 139 -4.17 0.35 18.53
N ASP A 140 -2.87 0.34 18.82
CA ASP A 140 -2.08 -0.89 18.87
C ASP A 140 -2.14 -1.70 17.57
N GLY A 141 -2.16 -1.01 16.42
CA GLY A 141 -2.17 -1.61 15.09
C GLY A 141 -3.48 -2.26 14.67
N SER A 142 -4.58 -1.98 15.36
CA SER A 142 -5.86 -2.64 15.11
C SER A 142 -6.79 -1.92 14.12
N GLU A 143 -6.42 -0.71 13.68
CA GLU A 143 -7.25 0.12 12.78
C GLU A 143 -6.76 0.06 11.33
N TRP A 144 -5.47 0.37 11.10
CA TRP A 144 -4.76 0.15 9.84
C TRP A 144 -3.89 -1.08 9.97
N ILE A 145 -4.14 -2.05 9.12
CA ILE A 145 -3.61 -3.41 9.19
C ILE A 145 -3.01 -3.80 7.85
N VAL A 146 -2.38 -4.95 7.79
CA VAL A 146 -2.01 -5.57 6.51
C VAL A 146 -2.96 -6.74 6.24
N GLY A 147 -3.59 -6.72 5.08
CA GLY A 147 -4.43 -7.80 4.58
C GLY A 147 -3.62 -8.73 3.68
N HIS A 148 -3.77 -10.01 3.92
CA HIS A 148 -3.31 -11.06 3.02
C HIS A 148 -4.52 -11.79 2.45
N PHE A 149 -4.51 -11.99 1.14
CA PHE A 149 -5.61 -12.61 0.42
C PHE A 149 -5.07 -13.66 -0.54
N ARG A 150 -5.68 -14.82 -0.56
CA ARG A 150 -5.50 -15.81 -1.62
C ARG A 150 -6.79 -15.90 -2.40
N LEU A 151 -6.72 -15.52 -3.69
CA LEU A 151 -7.86 -15.55 -4.58
C LEU A 151 -7.73 -16.70 -5.59
N ALA A 152 -8.87 -17.31 -5.89
CA ALA A 152 -9.02 -18.38 -6.88
C ALA A 152 -9.91 -17.92 -8.03
N PRO A 153 -9.71 -18.45 -9.26
CA PRO A 153 -10.65 -18.26 -10.34
C PRO A 153 -12.04 -18.71 -9.97
N VAL A 154 -13.04 -17.87 -10.23
CA VAL A 154 -14.44 -18.27 -10.14
C VAL A 154 -14.70 -19.32 -11.23
N GLN A 155 -15.28 -20.44 -10.87
CA GLN A 155 -15.67 -21.47 -11.82
C GLN A 155 -16.99 -21.08 -12.50
N PRO A 156 -17.12 -21.28 -13.80
CA PRO A 156 -18.35 -20.98 -14.55
C PRO A 156 -19.54 -21.82 -14.09
#